data_a6278d572ef9f3c952829097dd7dc424
#
_entry.id   a6278d572ef9f3c952829097dd7dc424
#
_cell.length_a   1.000
_cell.length_b   1.000
_cell.length_c   1.000
_cell.angle_alpha   90.00
_cell.angle_beta   90.00
_cell.angle_gamma   90.00
#
_symmetry.space_group_name_H-M   'P 1'
#
loop_
_entity.id
_entity.type
_entity.pdbx_description
1 polymer ?
#
loop_
_entity_poly.entity_id
_entity_poly.type
_entity_poly.pdbx_seq_one_letter_code
_entity_poly.pdbx_strand_id
1 'polypeptide(L)'
;MDSNYKYLVCVKCMTFNQHAYIEDAMNGFCMQETAFPFVCVIVDDASVDSEQDVIKEYFQTYFDQLESDETNDYFMVFGQHKTNKNCWFVVFYLKYNHYSIKKSKDVYFSIWQDKSKYIAYCEGDDYWIDANKLQLQVDFLDKNDDYGMCYMKVKRYYQEDKRFASNTFGEMINGFEDLLINGNRIPTLTVCVRRELWEKYGDEIWPSKRGWLMGDYPMWLYFSHEAKIKFIDRVSGVYRVLNNSASHIIDKNKLEAFIISYYSIKLFFKDKYNVQNNNSINFDYHFYSKNREECVKIDCTNLSLKYRIKSICCKSAILWRFAHWFSLFKRTMRKPY
;
A
#
# COMPACT_ATOMS: atom_id res chain seq x y z
N MET A 1 17.63 -5.11 23.92
CA MET A 1 16.27 -5.36 23.37
C MET A 1 15.29 -4.63 24.26
N ASP A 2 14.43 -3.84 23.64
CA ASP A 2 13.37 -3.13 24.38
C ASP A 2 12.42 -4.21 24.96
N SER A 3 12.41 -4.37 26.27
CA SER A 3 11.72 -5.45 26.98
C SER A 3 10.19 -5.40 26.88
N ASN A 4 9.67 -4.40 26.19
CA ASN A 4 8.23 -4.10 26.10
C ASN A 4 7.50 -4.82 24.94
N TYR A 5 8.22 -5.38 23.96
CA TYR A 5 7.60 -5.96 22.77
C TYR A 5 7.94 -7.45 22.63
N LYS A 6 6.90 -8.28 22.39
CA LYS A 6 7.09 -9.72 22.13
C LYS A 6 7.74 -9.94 20.75
N TYR A 7 7.36 -9.12 19.75
CA TYR A 7 7.93 -9.08 18.42
C TYR A 7 8.41 -7.68 18.11
N LEU A 8 9.51 -7.54 17.37
CA LEU A 8 9.95 -6.20 17.00
C LEU A 8 9.20 -5.67 15.77
N VAL A 9 8.84 -6.57 14.85
CA VAL A 9 8.08 -6.25 13.63
C VAL A 9 6.83 -7.12 13.50
N CYS A 10 5.69 -6.51 13.20
CA CYS A 10 4.49 -7.17 12.70
C CYS A 10 4.39 -6.96 11.20
N VAL A 11 4.44 -8.04 10.42
CA VAL A 11 4.23 -8.00 8.97
C VAL A 11 2.74 -8.19 8.69
N LYS A 12 2.12 -7.24 8.00
CA LYS A 12 0.72 -7.33 7.54
C LYS A 12 0.68 -7.92 6.14
N CYS A 13 0.07 -9.09 5.99
CA CYS A 13 -0.17 -9.72 4.71
C CYS A 13 -1.68 -9.97 4.54
N MET A 14 -2.30 -9.24 3.62
CA MET A 14 -3.67 -9.52 3.18
C MET A 14 -3.61 -10.29 1.87
N THR A 15 -4.49 -11.28 1.73
CA THR A 15 -4.54 -12.11 0.53
C THR A 15 -5.98 -12.50 0.18
N PHE A 16 -6.25 -12.68 -1.11
CA PHE A 16 -7.55 -13.16 -1.63
C PHE A 16 -7.40 -13.66 -3.06
N ASN A 17 -7.66 -14.94 -3.30
CA ASN A 17 -7.56 -15.60 -4.60
C ASN A 17 -6.16 -15.43 -5.23
N GLN A 18 -5.14 -15.70 -4.46
CA GLN A 18 -3.73 -15.59 -4.85
C GLN A 18 -2.99 -16.93 -4.73
N HIS A 19 -3.69 -18.06 -4.94
CA HIS A 19 -3.19 -19.42 -4.90
C HIS A 19 -1.81 -19.60 -5.56
N ALA A 20 -1.63 -18.99 -6.75
CA ALA A 20 -0.39 -19.13 -7.53
C ALA A 20 0.77 -18.26 -7.02
N TYR A 21 0.57 -17.43 -5.99
CA TYR A 21 1.53 -16.39 -5.59
C TYR A 21 1.87 -16.41 -4.12
N ILE A 22 0.95 -16.79 -3.25
CA ILE A 22 1.07 -16.68 -1.79
C ILE A 22 2.29 -17.42 -1.22
N GLU A 23 2.72 -18.52 -1.85
CA GLU A 23 3.90 -19.26 -1.43
C GLU A 23 5.18 -18.43 -1.58
N ASP A 24 5.32 -17.62 -2.65
CA ASP A 24 6.45 -16.72 -2.82
C ASP A 24 6.51 -15.66 -1.71
N ALA A 25 5.35 -15.10 -1.29
CA ALA A 25 5.28 -14.17 -0.17
C ALA A 25 5.74 -14.82 1.15
N MET A 26 5.22 -16.01 1.45
CA MET A 26 5.60 -16.77 2.65
C MET A 26 7.08 -17.13 2.67
N ASN A 27 7.64 -17.56 1.53
CA ASN A 27 9.08 -17.80 1.38
C ASN A 27 9.90 -16.53 1.63
N GLY A 28 9.44 -15.37 1.11
CA GLY A 28 10.04 -14.07 1.34
C GLY A 28 10.06 -13.66 2.81
N PHE A 29 9.06 -14.05 3.60
CA PHE A 29 9.03 -13.83 5.05
C PHE A 29 9.96 -14.77 5.78
N CYS A 30 9.93 -16.06 5.46
CA CYS A 30 10.73 -17.07 6.14
C CYS A 30 12.23 -16.90 5.92
N MET A 31 12.64 -16.32 4.78
CA MET A 31 14.05 -16.06 4.47
C MET A 31 14.67 -14.90 5.25
N GLN A 32 13.89 -14.10 5.99
CA GLN A 32 14.41 -12.93 6.70
C GLN A 32 15.39 -13.32 7.80
N GLU A 33 16.60 -12.78 7.75
CA GLU A 33 17.66 -12.93 8.73
C GLU A 33 17.63 -11.74 9.69
N THR A 34 17.15 -11.96 10.92
CA THR A 34 17.01 -10.92 11.93
C THR A 34 17.62 -11.34 13.27
N ALA A 35 18.14 -10.37 14.02
CA ALA A 35 18.59 -10.56 15.41
C ALA A 35 17.42 -10.44 16.43
N PHE A 36 16.19 -10.35 15.96
CA PHE A 36 14.98 -10.13 16.74
C PHE A 36 13.81 -10.95 16.20
N PRO A 37 12.82 -11.32 17.06
CA PRO A 37 11.63 -11.99 16.61
C PRO A 37 10.69 -11.05 15.84
N PHE A 38 10.06 -11.56 14.81
CA PHE A 38 9.00 -10.90 14.04
C PHE A 38 7.84 -11.85 13.82
N VAL A 39 6.64 -11.28 13.64
CA VAL A 39 5.42 -12.03 13.39
C VAL A 39 4.80 -11.60 12.05
N CYS A 40 4.49 -12.57 11.21
CA CYS A 40 3.73 -12.36 9.97
C CYS A 40 2.28 -12.73 10.22
N VAL A 41 1.38 -11.77 10.10
CA VAL A 41 -0.05 -11.96 10.20
C VAL A 41 -0.62 -12.04 8.79
N ILE A 42 -1.01 -13.24 8.38
CA ILE A 42 -1.59 -13.53 7.08
C ILE A 42 -3.12 -13.63 7.26
N VAL A 43 -3.87 -12.82 6.53
CA VAL A 43 -5.33 -12.83 6.55
C VAL A 43 -5.84 -13.18 5.16
N ASP A 44 -6.28 -14.42 4.99
CA ASP A 44 -6.98 -14.88 3.80
C ASP A 44 -8.45 -14.50 3.88
N ASP A 45 -8.93 -13.70 2.93
CA ASP A 45 -10.28 -13.13 2.92
C ASP A 45 -11.32 -14.07 2.28
N ALA A 46 -11.33 -15.34 2.69
CA ALA A 46 -12.18 -16.42 2.19
C ALA A 46 -11.95 -16.71 0.70
N SER A 47 -10.72 -17.02 0.35
CA SER A 47 -10.33 -17.42 -1.01
C SER A 47 -11.05 -18.70 -1.46
N VAL A 48 -11.41 -18.73 -2.75
CA VAL A 48 -12.14 -19.84 -3.36
C VAL A 48 -11.32 -20.58 -4.43
N ASP A 49 -10.07 -20.19 -4.63
CA ASP A 49 -9.13 -20.75 -5.62
C ASP A 49 -8.16 -21.77 -5.03
N SER A 50 -8.46 -22.35 -3.87
CA SER A 50 -7.61 -23.27 -3.09
C SER A 50 -6.38 -22.61 -2.45
N GLU A 51 -6.31 -21.29 -2.36
CA GLU A 51 -5.21 -20.58 -1.68
C GLU A 51 -5.08 -21.03 -0.22
N GLN A 52 -6.22 -21.20 0.49
CA GLN A 52 -6.20 -21.67 1.88
C GLN A 52 -5.51 -23.03 2.04
N ASP A 53 -5.64 -23.92 1.06
CA ASP A 53 -5.00 -25.24 1.11
C ASP A 53 -3.49 -25.12 0.94
N VAL A 54 -3.01 -24.24 0.04
CA VAL A 54 -1.57 -23.92 -0.11
C VAL A 54 -1.01 -23.40 1.20
N ILE A 55 -1.68 -22.43 1.84
CA ILE A 55 -1.21 -21.85 3.10
C ILE A 55 -1.19 -22.91 4.22
N LYS A 56 -2.20 -23.78 4.31
CA LYS A 56 -2.27 -24.87 5.30
C LYS A 56 -1.12 -25.87 5.13
N GLU A 57 -0.90 -26.33 3.89
CA GLU A 57 0.18 -27.25 3.57
C GLU A 57 1.56 -26.64 3.89
N TYR A 58 1.76 -25.39 3.50
CA TYR A 58 2.98 -24.64 3.82
C TYR A 58 3.20 -24.54 5.34
N PHE A 59 2.16 -24.16 6.08
CA PHE A 59 2.25 -24.01 7.53
C PHE A 59 2.58 -25.36 8.20
N GLN A 60 1.91 -26.44 7.84
CA GLN A 60 2.18 -27.79 8.38
C GLN A 60 3.60 -28.25 8.07
N THR A 61 4.10 -27.91 6.88
CA THR A 61 5.44 -28.33 6.44
C THR A 61 6.54 -27.57 7.19
N TYR A 62 6.41 -26.27 7.37
CA TYR A 62 7.51 -25.42 7.82
C TYR A 62 7.38 -24.87 9.24
N PHE A 63 6.22 -24.99 9.89
CA PHE A 63 5.97 -24.43 11.21
C PHE A 63 5.63 -25.49 12.24
N ASP A 64 6.06 -25.25 13.50
CA ASP A 64 5.57 -25.92 14.68
C ASP A 64 4.31 -25.17 15.13
N GLN A 65 3.13 -25.80 14.98
CA GLN A 65 1.87 -25.22 15.43
C GLN A 65 1.81 -25.22 16.96
N LEU A 66 1.57 -24.05 17.56
CA LEU A 66 1.49 -23.87 19.01
C LEU A 66 0.06 -23.63 19.48
N GLU A 67 -0.71 -22.88 18.70
CA GLU A 67 -2.07 -22.50 19.06
C GLU A 67 -2.99 -22.59 17.82
N SER A 68 -4.27 -22.84 18.04
CA SER A 68 -5.33 -22.67 17.07
C SER A 68 -6.58 -22.13 17.74
N ASP A 69 -7.38 -21.37 17.01
CA ASP A 69 -8.64 -20.84 17.48
C ASP A 69 -9.67 -20.87 16.35
N GLU A 70 -10.93 -21.08 16.68
CA GLU A 70 -12.00 -21.13 15.71
C GLU A 70 -13.24 -20.38 16.21
N THR A 71 -13.76 -19.52 15.37
CA THR A 71 -14.99 -18.77 15.61
C THR A 71 -15.95 -18.90 14.43
N ASN A 72 -17.09 -18.22 14.48
CA ASN A 72 -17.99 -18.13 13.33
C ASN A 72 -17.38 -17.36 12.15
N ASP A 73 -16.39 -16.50 12.40
CA ASP A 73 -15.79 -15.60 11.41
C ASP A 73 -14.52 -16.20 10.76
N TYR A 74 -13.75 -16.95 11.52
CA TYR A 74 -12.44 -17.44 11.07
C TYR A 74 -12.05 -18.77 11.72
N PHE A 75 -11.09 -19.45 11.11
CA PHE A 75 -10.18 -20.40 11.75
C PHE A 75 -8.79 -19.78 11.76
N MET A 76 -8.06 -19.87 12.88
CA MET A 76 -6.72 -19.29 13.06
C MET A 76 -5.73 -20.35 13.50
N VAL A 77 -4.51 -20.27 12.98
CA VAL A 77 -3.36 -21.03 13.48
C VAL A 77 -2.21 -20.07 13.79
N PHE A 78 -1.44 -20.41 14.82
CA PHE A 78 -0.25 -19.70 15.24
C PHE A 78 0.91 -20.67 15.45
N GLY A 79 2.10 -20.32 14.97
CA GLY A 79 3.28 -21.16 15.11
C GLY A 79 4.59 -20.46 14.85
N GLN A 80 5.67 -21.16 15.20
CA GLN A 80 7.05 -20.74 14.98
C GLN A 80 7.67 -21.54 13.85
N HIS A 81 8.40 -20.88 12.97
CA HIS A 81 9.11 -21.57 11.89
C HIS A 81 10.14 -22.56 12.42
N LYS A 82 10.19 -23.77 11.84
CA LYS A 82 11.00 -24.89 12.33
C LYS A 82 12.50 -24.59 12.40
N THR A 83 13.03 -23.83 11.45
CA THR A 83 14.45 -23.47 11.34
C THR A 83 14.74 -22.01 11.66
N ASN A 84 13.98 -21.04 11.16
CA ASN A 84 14.12 -19.61 11.48
C ASN A 84 13.36 -19.28 12.78
N LYS A 85 14.01 -19.42 13.92
CA LYS A 85 13.37 -19.23 15.23
C LYS A 85 12.93 -17.80 15.53
N ASN A 86 13.32 -16.82 14.73
CA ASN A 86 12.81 -15.46 14.81
C ASN A 86 11.53 -15.23 13.99
N CYS A 87 11.17 -16.16 13.09
CA CYS A 87 9.99 -16.06 12.24
C CYS A 87 8.77 -16.75 12.87
N TRP A 88 7.70 -16.00 13.03
CA TRP A 88 6.42 -16.46 13.56
C TRP A 88 5.30 -16.15 12.58
N PHE A 89 4.39 -17.11 12.36
CA PHE A 89 3.19 -16.90 11.56
C PHE A 89 1.92 -16.98 12.40
N VAL A 90 1.01 -16.11 12.08
CA VAL A 90 -0.40 -16.15 12.45
C VAL A 90 -1.20 -16.15 11.18
N VAL A 91 -2.00 -17.15 10.94
CA VAL A 91 -2.82 -17.25 9.75
C VAL A 91 -4.30 -17.25 10.13
N PHE A 92 -5.04 -16.28 9.64
CA PHE A 92 -6.48 -16.23 9.72
C PHE A 92 -7.09 -16.68 8.39
N TYR A 93 -7.82 -17.77 8.43
CA TYR A 93 -8.65 -18.25 7.31
C TYR A 93 -10.08 -17.77 7.55
N LEU A 94 -10.46 -16.68 6.89
CA LEU A 94 -11.81 -16.15 7.04
C LEU A 94 -12.84 -17.09 6.40
N LYS A 95 -14.01 -17.22 7.02
CA LYS A 95 -15.09 -18.11 6.56
C LYS A 95 -15.99 -17.46 5.51
N TYR A 96 -15.91 -16.14 5.35
CA TYR A 96 -16.63 -15.37 4.34
C TYR A 96 -15.85 -14.10 3.98
N ASN A 97 -16.05 -13.57 2.77
CA ASN A 97 -15.29 -12.44 2.25
C ASN A 97 -15.69 -11.13 2.93
N HIS A 98 -14.81 -10.59 3.76
CA HIS A 98 -15.01 -9.37 4.53
C HIS A 98 -15.01 -8.13 3.65
N TYR A 99 -14.21 -8.13 2.58
CA TYR A 99 -14.17 -7.00 1.64
C TYR A 99 -15.53 -6.78 0.97
N SER A 100 -16.21 -7.84 0.57
CA SER A 100 -17.51 -7.77 -0.12
C SER A 100 -18.61 -7.15 0.73
N ILE A 101 -18.55 -7.35 2.06
CA ILE A 101 -19.52 -6.81 3.01
C ILE A 101 -19.00 -5.57 3.77
N LYS A 102 -17.87 -5.02 3.35
CA LYS A 102 -17.21 -3.84 3.96
C LYS A 102 -16.88 -4.01 5.45
N LYS A 103 -16.59 -5.24 5.89
CA LYS A 103 -16.14 -5.53 7.26
C LYS A 103 -14.63 -5.29 7.35
N SER A 104 -14.18 -4.51 8.35
CA SER A 104 -12.74 -4.26 8.55
C SER A 104 -12.02 -5.54 8.96
N LYS A 105 -10.81 -5.70 8.41
CA LYS A 105 -9.87 -6.77 8.78
C LYS A 105 -8.83 -6.33 9.82
N ASP A 106 -8.87 -5.06 10.25
CA ASP A 106 -7.87 -4.51 11.18
C ASP A 106 -7.86 -5.24 12.53
N VAL A 107 -9.00 -5.76 12.97
CA VAL A 107 -9.13 -6.55 14.20
C VAL A 107 -8.21 -7.78 14.23
N TYR A 108 -7.94 -8.40 13.09
CA TYR A 108 -7.05 -9.57 12.99
C TYR A 108 -5.58 -9.19 13.11
N PHE A 109 -5.23 -7.96 12.79
CA PHE A 109 -3.88 -7.44 12.89
C PHE A 109 -3.58 -6.79 14.24
N SER A 110 -4.56 -6.07 14.85
CA SER A 110 -4.35 -5.20 16.01
C SER A 110 -3.68 -5.93 17.17
N ILE A 111 -4.15 -7.11 17.56
CA ILE A 111 -3.60 -7.91 18.68
C ILE A 111 -2.09 -8.18 18.52
N TRP A 112 -1.62 -8.32 17.30
CA TRP A 112 -0.21 -8.63 16.98
C TRP A 112 0.60 -7.35 16.77
N GLN A 113 -0.03 -6.31 16.24
CA GLN A 113 0.56 -4.97 16.13
C GLN A 113 0.85 -4.40 17.52
N ASP A 114 -0.07 -4.54 18.49
CA ASP A 114 0.10 -4.07 19.86
C ASP A 114 1.28 -4.72 20.58
N LYS A 115 1.68 -5.91 20.15
CA LYS A 115 2.85 -6.63 20.64
C LYS A 115 4.15 -6.28 19.89
N SER A 116 4.09 -5.33 18.94
CA SER A 116 5.20 -5.02 18.03
C SER A 116 5.54 -3.53 18.02
N LYS A 117 6.81 -3.19 17.80
CA LYS A 117 7.30 -1.80 17.70
C LYS A 117 7.11 -1.22 16.31
N TYR A 118 7.25 -2.06 15.28
CA TYR A 118 7.19 -1.70 13.88
C TYR A 118 6.14 -2.52 13.13
N ILE A 119 5.61 -1.92 12.06
CA ILE A 119 4.68 -2.56 11.13
C ILE A 119 5.33 -2.57 9.75
N ALA A 120 5.39 -3.73 9.11
CA ALA A 120 5.79 -3.89 7.71
C ALA A 120 4.63 -4.41 6.88
N TYR A 121 4.69 -4.22 5.56
CA TYR A 121 3.64 -4.61 4.63
C TYR A 121 4.18 -5.51 3.52
N CYS A 122 3.40 -6.51 3.14
CA CYS A 122 3.54 -7.24 1.89
C CYS A 122 2.23 -8.00 1.63
N GLU A 123 1.56 -7.70 0.53
CA GLU A 123 0.38 -8.43 0.08
C GLU A 123 0.75 -9.81 -0.46
N GLY A 124 -0.20 -10.74 -0.54
CA GLY A 124 0.05 -12.14 -0.91
C GLY A 124 0.44 -12.35 -2.38
N ASP A 125 0.22 -11.37 -3.26
CA ASP A 125 0.66 -11.40 -4.66
C ASP A 125 2.09 -10.85 -4.89
N ASP A 126 2.67 -10.20 -3.88
CA ASP A 126 4.02 -9.65 -3.89
C ASP A 126 4.98 -10.50 -3.03
N TYR A 127 6.28 -10.32 -3.19
CA TYR A 127 7.24 -11.07 -2.37
C TYR A 127 8.57 -10.35 -2.14
N TRP A 128 9.21 -10.64 -1.01
CA TRP A 128 10.54 -10.15 -0.67
C TRP A 128 11.63 -11.05 -1.24
N ILE A 129 12.76 -10.45 -1.61
CA ILE A 129 13.94 -11.12 -2.19
C ILE A 129 15.24 -10.77 -1.47
N ASP A 130 15.19 -9.92 -0.44
CA ASP A 130 16.34 -9.50 0.35
C ASP A 130 16.19 -10.02 1.78
N ALA A 131 17.01 -10.98 2.15
CA ALA A 131 17.01 -11.60 3.49
C ALA A 131 17.27 -10.60 4.61
N ASN A 132 17.95 -9.49 4.34
CA ASN A 132 18.30 -8.48 5.34
C ASN A 132 17.31 -7.30 5.39
N LYS A 133 16.19 -7.36 4.67
CA LYS A 133 15.25 -6.23 4.58
C LYS A 133 14.81 -5.74 5.95
N LEU A 134 14.27 -6.62 6.78
CA LEU A 134 13.74 -6.25 8.10
C LEU A 134 14.85 -5.77 9.03
N GLN A 135 16.00 -6.46 9.04
CA GLN A 135 17.14 -6.07 9.88
C GLN A 135 17.63 -4.65 9.54
N LEU A 136 17.85 -4.35 8.26
CA LEU A 136 18.31 -3.03 7.82
C LEU A 136 17.32 -1.92 8.17
N GLN A 137 16.03 -2.18 8.04
CA GLN A 137 14.98 -1.21 8.31
C GLN A 137 14.85 -0.91 9.80
N VAL A 138 14.89 -1.93 10.64
CA VAL A 138 14.84 -1.79 12.09
C VAL A 138 16.11 -1.11 12.61
N ASP A 139 17.29 -1.54 12.17
CA ASP A 139 18.56 -0.91 12.55
C ASP A 139 18.61 0.58 12.25
N PHE A 140 18.02 0.98 11.11
CA PHE A 140 17.92 2.38 10.75
C PHE A 140 16.95 3.13 11.67
N LEU A 141 15.75 2.60 11.85
CA LEU A 141 14.71 3.26 12.65
C LEU A 141 15.11 3.32 14.14
N ASP A 142 15.74 2.28 14.70
CA ASP A 142 16.20 2.28 16.10
C ASP A 142 17.30 3.32 16.38
N LYS A 143 18.07 3.70 15.37
CA LYS A 143 19.14 4.71 15.49
C LYS A 143 18.69 6.12 15.14
N ASN A 144 17.46 6.31 14.63
CA ASN A 144 17.00 7.60 14.09
C ASN A 144 15.55 7.85 14.51
N ASP A 145 15.35 8.39 15.71
CA ASP A 145 14.01 8.57 16.29
C ASP A 145 13.16 9.63 15.57
N ASP A 146 13.77 10.52 14.81
CA ASP A 146 13.09 11.53 13.99
C ASP A 146 12.54 10.96 12.65
N TYR A 147 12.85 9.69 12.35
CA TYR A 147 12.29 8.97 11.20
C TYR A 147 11.14 8.07 11.66
N GLY A 148 9.96 8.27 11.04
CA GLY A 148 8.76 7.48 11.31
C GLY A 148 8.63 6.23 10.44
N MET A 149 9.24 6.24 9.25
CA MET A 149 9.08 5.21 8.23
C MET A 149 10.34 5.08 7.38
N CYS A 150 10.58 3.88 6.87
CA CYS A 150 11.53 3.65 5.79
C CYS A 150 10.92 2.73 4.72
N TYR A 151 11.46 2.83 3.49
CA TYR A 151 11.03 2.02 2.34
C TYR A 151 12.20 1.81 1.37
N MET A 152 12.03 0.86 0.45
CA MET A 152 13.06 0.41 -0.49
C MET A 152 12.53 0.35 -1.91
N LYS A 153 13.37 -0.08 -2.86
CA LYS A 153 13.02 -0.36 -4.25
C LYS A 153 12.44 -1.76 -4.43
N VAL A 154 11.70 -1.93 -5.53
CA VAL A 154 11.25 -3.23 -6.03
C VAL A 154 11.63 -3.41 -7.50
N LYS A 155 11.72 -4.67 -7.93
CA LYS A 155 11.55 -5.05 -9.35
C LYS A 155 10.06 -5.17 -9.63
N ARG A 156 9.62 -4.81 -10.85
CA ARG A 156 8.26 -5.11 -11.31
C ARG A 156 8.30 -6.33 -12.20
N TYR A 157 7.42 -7.30 -11.90
CA TYR A 157 7.27 -8.52 -12.69
C TYR A 157 5.90 -8.56 -13.35
N TYR A 158 5.87 -8.51 -14.67
CA TYR A 158 4.64 -8.63 -15.47
C TYR A 158 4.28 -10.10 -15.60
N GLN A 159 3.29 -10.54 -14.83
CA GLN A 159 2.96 -11.96 -14.68
C GLN A 159 2.54 -12.61 -16.00
N GLU A 160 1.70 -11.95 -16.78
CA GLU A 160 1.23 -12.48 -18.08
C GLU A 160 2.36 -12.58 -19.10
N ASP A 161 3.23 -11.57 -19.14
CA ASP A 161 4.36 -11.52 -20.05
C ASP A 161 5.57 -12.37 -19.57
N LYS A 162 5.51 -12.88 -18.33
CA LYS A 162 6.60 -13.61 -17.66
C LYS A 162 7.96 -12.90 -17.74
N ARG A 163 7.97 -11.59 -17.54
CA ARG A 163 9.18 -10.75 -17.65
C ARG A 163 9.27 -9.69 -16.57
N PHE A 164 10.49 -9.36 -16.23
CA PHE A 164 10.76 -8.19 -15.38
C PHE A 164 10.74 -6.89 -16.21
N ALA A 165 10.35 -5.79 -15.59
CA ALA A 165 10.58 -4.46 -16.13
C ALA A 165 12.10 -4.17 -16.21
N SER A 166 12.49 -3.31 -17.15
CA SER A 166 13.89 -2.89 -17.31
C SER A 166 14.40 -2.02 -16.18
N ASN A 167 13.50 -1.31 -15.50
CA ASN A 167 13.77 -0.39 -14.40
C ASN A 167 13.12 -0.86 -13.10
N THR A 168 13.70 -0.44 -11.98
CA THR A 168 13.12 -0.63 -10.64
C THR A 168 12.05 0.44 -10.37
N PHE A 169 11.19 0.17 -9.38
CA PHE A 169 10.22 1.13 -8.85
C PHE A 169 10.54 1.43 -7.38
N GLY A 170 10.26 2.66 -6.96
CA GLY A 170 10.65 3.21 -5.68
C GLY A 170 11.84 4.16 -5.84
N GLU A 171 11.66 5.40 -5.42
CA GLU A 171 12.67 6.45 -5.50
C GLU A 171 12.60 7.37 -4.29
N MET A 172 13.64 8.16 -4.06
CA MET A 172 13.68 9.10 -2.96
C MET A 172 12.56 10.14 -3.08
N ILE A 173 11.90 10.41 -1.97
CA ILE A 173 10.87 11.43 -1.82
C ILE A 173 11.40 12.52 -0.90
N ASN A 174 11.30 13.77 -1.34
CA ASN A 174 11.76 14.94 -0.60
C ASN A 174 10.64 15.49 0.30
N GLY A 175 10.08 14.63 1.17
CA GLY A 175 9.06 15.00 2.13
C GLY A 175 7.63 15.06 1.57
N PHE A 176 6.75 15.60 2.40
CA PHE A 176 5.30 15.61 2.19
C PHE A 176 4.87 16.32 0.89
N GLU A 177 5.37 17.53 0.64
CA GLU A 177 4.94 18.31 -0.55
C GLU A 177 5.34 17.64 -1.85
N ASP A 178 6.55 17.04 -1.91
CA ASP A 178 6.99 16.28 -3.08
C ASP A 178 6.04 15.10 -3.35
N LEU A 179 5.69 14.34 -2.30
CA LEU A 179 4.76 13.23 -2.41
C LEU A 179 3.34 13.70 -2.81
N LEU A 180 2.87 14.81 -2.24
CA LEU A 180 1.59 15.41 -2.54
C LEU A 180 1.50 15.86 -4.01
N ILE A 181 2.53 16.53 -4.51
CA ILE A 181 2.53 17.11 -5.86
C ILE A 181 2.75 16.03 -6.92
N ASN A 182 3.81 15.23 -6.74
CA ASN A 182 4.28 14.29 -7.76
C ASN A 182 3.63 12.90 -7.67
N GLY A 183 2.92 12.59 -6.56
CA GLY A 183 2.15 11.36 -6.38
C GLY A 183 2.93 10.22 -5.74
N ASN A 184 2.24 9.09 -5.56
CA ASN A 184 2.78 7.93 -4.87
C ASN A 184 3.91 7.25 -5.69
N ARG A 185 5.07 7.12 -5.06
CA ARG A 185 6.26 6.44 -5.59
C ARG A 185 6.86 5.49 -4.55
N ILE A 186 6.10 5.18 -3.50
CA ILE A 186 6.50 4.28 -2.42
C ILE A 186 5.90 2.91 -2.70
N PRO A 187 6.72 1.87 -2.92
CA PRO A 187 6.21 0.51 -3.03
C PRO A 187 5.77 -0.02 -1.67
N THR A 188 4.48 -0.26 -1.49
CA THR A 188 3.84 -0.67 -0.21
C THR A 188 4.54 -1.87 0.42
N LEU A 189 4.84 -2.91 -0.38
CA LEU A 189 5.49 -4.13 0.11
C LEU A 189 6.89 -3.91 0.70
N THR A 190 7.49 -2.73 0.55
CA THR A 190 8.82 -2.44 1.09
C THR A 190 8.80 -1.62 2.36
N VAL A 191 7.65 -1.12 2.77
CA VAL A 191 7.53 -0.19 3.89
C VAL A 191 7.73 -0.89 5.23
N CYS A 192 8.42 -0.18 6.14
CA CYS A 192 8.45 -0.44 7.57
C CYS A 192 8.21 0.89 8.30
N VAL A 193 7.22 0.93 9.19
CA VAL A 193 6.75 2.15 9.87
C VAL A 193 6.68 1.92 11.38
N ARG A 194 6.90 2.96 12.18
CA ARG A 194 6.66 2.94 13.63
C ARG A 194 5.18 2.72 13.91
N ARG A 195 4.84 1.79 14.78
CA ARG A 195 3.45 1.51 15.16
C ARG A 195 2.73 2.75 15.65
N GLU A 196 3.36 3.55 16.53
CA GLU A 196 2.78 4.77 17.08
C GLU A 196 2.35 5.78 16.01
N LEU A 197 3.12 5.90 14.93
CA LEU A 197 2.77 6.78 13.79
C LEU A 197 1.57 6.23 13.01
N TRP A 198 1.49 4.89 12.87
CA TRP A 198 0.36 4.23 12.24
C TRP A 198 -0.93 4.39 13.06
N GLU A 199 -0.86 4.27 14.39
CA GLU A 199 -2.00 4.47 15.30
C GLU A 199 -2.52 5.91 15.21
N LYS A 200 -1.64 6.91 15.29
CA LYS A 200 -2.02 8.33 15.11
C LYS A 200 -2.72 8.59 13.78
N TYR A 201 -2.26 7.95 12.69
CA TYR A 201 -2.95 8.03 11.41
C TYR A 201 -4.39 7.51 11.50
N GLY A 202 -4.60 6.37 12.13
CA GLY A 202 -5.93 5.79 12.35
C GLY A 202 -6.85 6.75 13.09
N ASP A 203 -6.37 7.33 14.18
CA ASP A 203 -7.13 8.21 15.06
C ASP A 203 -7.42 9.57 14.43
N GLU A 204 -6.46 10.20 13.76
CA GLU A 204 -6.62 11.55 13.23
C GLU A 204 -7.28 11.61 11.84
N ILE A 205 -7.02 10.62 11.00
CA ILE A 205 -7.47 10.65 9.60
C ILE A 205 -8.79 9.91 9.41
N TRP A 206 -9.06 8.84 10.17
CA TRP A 206 -10.26 8.03 10.06
C TRP A 206 -10.52 7.55 8.62
N PRO A 207 -9.57 6.83 7.99
CA PRO A 207 -9.63 6.51 6.58
C PRO A 207 -10.90 5.73 6.21
N SER A 208 -11.40 4.86 7.09
CA SER A 208 -12.62 4.08 6.89
C SER A 208 -13.88 4.92 6.69
N LYS A 209 -13.92 6.18 7.22
CA LYS A 209 -15.07 7.09 7.07
C LYS A 209 -14.99 7.98 5.84
N ARG A 210 -13.90 7.93 5.06
CA ARG A 210 -13.67 8.86 3.94
C ARG A 210 -14.07 8.32 2.58
N GLY A 211 -14.34 7.03 2.47
CA GLY A 211 -14.72 6.40 1.19
C GLY A 211 -13.63 6.44 0.13
N TRP A 212 -12.36 6.59 0.52
CA TRP A 212 -11.22 6.55 -0.41
C TRP A 212 -11.02 5.15 -0.98
N LEU A 213 -10.66 5.10 -2.26
CA LEU A 213 -10.42 3.85 -2.98
C LEU A 213 -8.94 3.39 -2.92
N MET A 214 -8.09 4.11 -2.21
CA MET A 214 -6.69 3.78 -1.93
C MET A 214 -6.46 3.74 -0.43
N GLY A 215 -5.79 2.70 0.06
CA GLY A 215 -5.43 2.58 1.47
C GLY A 215 -4.04 3.11 1.80
N ASP A 216 -3.10 2.92 0.88
CA ASP A 216 -1.67 3.20 1.06
C ASP A 216 -1.30 4.69 0.92
N TYR A 217 -1.71 5.35 -0.15
CA TYR A 217 -1.30 6.72 -0.45
C TYR A 217 -1.64 7.73 0.64
N PRO A 218 -2.85 7.73 1.26
CA PRO A 218 -3.13 8.63 2.37
C PRO A 218 -2.28 8.35 3.61
N MET A 219 -1.88 7.09 3.88
CA MET A 219 -0.92 6.78 4.94
C MET A 219 0.44 7.44 4.67
N TRP A 220 0.95 7.30 3.44
CA TRP A 220 2.25 7.87 3.08
C TRP A 220 2.27 9.40 3.13
N LEU A 221 1.19 10.06 2.74
CA LEU A 221 1.04 11.51 2.88
C LEU A 221 1.05 11.93 4.35
N TYR A 222 0.30 11.24 5.21
CA TYR A 222 0.31 11.51 6.63
C TYR A 222 1.70 11.29 7.24
N PHE A 223 2.29 10.12 7.01
CA PHE A 223 3.58 9.78 7.60
C PHE A 223 4.71 10.72 7.16
N SER A 224 4.72 11.14 5.90
CA SER A 224 5.73 12.06 5.38
C SER A 224 5.56 13.49 5.87
N HIS A 225 4.40 13.85 6.42
CA HIS A 225 4.17 15.15 7.10
C HIS A 225 4.57 15.08 8.58
N GLU A 226 4.14 14.04 9.28
CA GLU A 226 4.32 13.91 10.73
C GLU A 226 5.75 13.51 11.14
N ALA A 227 6.50 12.86 10.26
CA ALA A 227 7.86 12.39 10.54
C ALA A 227 8.72 12.38 9.28
N LYS A 228 10.04 12.34 9.44
CA LYS A 228 10.93 12.07 8.31
C LYS A 228 10.72 10.65 7.80
N ILE A 229 10.85 10.47 6.48
CA ILE A 229 10.81 9.17 5.82
C ILE A 229 12.16 8.88 5.18
N LYS A 230 12.63 7.63 5.29
CA LYS A 230 13.91 7.20 4.73
C LYS A 230 13.71 6.34 3.49
N PHE A 231 14.28 6.76 2.39
CA PHE A 231 14.52 5.89 1.26
C PHE A 231 15.84 5.16 1.43
N ILE A 232 15.81 3.80 1.41
CA ILE A 232 17.00 2.95 1.40
C ILE A 232 17.16 2.46 -0.05
N ASP A 233 18.22 2.90 -0.72
CA ASP A 233 18.47 2.57 -2.13
C ASP A 233 18.94 1.12 -2.31
N ARG A 234 18.01 0.19 -2.10
CA ARG A 234 18.21 -1.25 -2.23
C ARG A 234 16.94 -1.92 -2.75
N VAL A 235 17.09 -2.89 -3.63
CA VAL A 235 15.97 -3.68 -4.14
C VAL A 235 15.68 -4.79 -3.14
N SER A 236 14.51 -4.75 -2.51
CA SER A 236 14.14 -5.69 -1.44
C SER A 236 12.97 -6.61 -1.77
N GLY A 237 12.25 -6.35 -2.86
CA GLY A 237 11.09 -7.15 -3.22
C GLY A 237 10.76 -7.11 -4.71
N VAL A 238 9.75 -7.87 -5.07
CA VAL A 238 9.15 -7.92 -6.39
C VAL A 238 7.68 -7.55 -6.28
N TYR A 239 7.29 -6.51 -7.01
CA TYR A 239 5.91 -6.12 -7.23
C TYR A 239 5.37 -6.85 -8.46
N ARG A 240 4.32 -7.68 -8.26
CA ARG A 240 3.64 -8.37 -9.36
C ARG A 240 2.63 -7.44 -10.01
N VAL A 241 2.75 -7.30 -11.32
CA VAL A 241 1.76 -6.61 -12.13
C VAL A 241 0.81 -7.65 -12.70
N LEU A 242 -0.41 -7.67 -12.17
CA LEU A 242 -1.48 -8.58 -12.58
C LEU A 242 -2.52 -7.82 -13.40
N ASN A 243 -3.10 -8.46 -14.41
CA ASN A 243 -4.16 -7.83 -15.23
C ASN A 243 -5.42 -7.48 -14.45
N ASN A 244 -5.66 -8.18 -13.33
CA ASN A 244 -6.84 -7.99 -12.47
C ASN A 244 -6.51 -7.29 -11.15
N SER A 245 -5.32 -6.68 -11.02
CA SER A 245 -4.96 -5.97 -9.78
C SER A 245 -5.76 -4.67 -9.60
N ALA A 246 -5.88 -4.22 -8.36
CA ALA A 246 -6.55 -2.95 -8.02
C ALA A 246 -5.93 -1.73 -8.73
N SER A 247 -4.66 -1.82 -9.15
CA SER A 247 -3.95 -0.80 -9.91
C SER A 247 -4.19 -0.87 -11.42
N HIS A 248 -4.81 -1.96 -11.93
CA HIS A 248 -5.04 -2.22 -13.37
C HIS A 248 -6.53 -2.12 -13.71
N ILE A 249 -7.08 -0.92 -13.64
CA ILE A 249 -8.51 -0.67 -13.84
C ILE A 249 -8.81 -0.50 -15.32
N ILE A 250 -9.42 -1.52 -15.96
CA ILE A 250 -9.86 -1.50 -17.37
C ILE A 250 -11.21 -0.79 -17.50
N ASP A 251 -12.11 -0.97 -16.56
CA ASP A 251 -13.42 -0.33 -16.57
C ASP A 251 -13.30 1.19 -16.42
N LYS A 252 -13.86 1.93 -17.38
CA LYS A 252 -13.76 3.39 -17.45
C LYS A 252 -14.38 4.10 -16.25
N ASN A 253 -15.52 3.60 -15.75
CA ASN A 253 -16.22 4.24 -14.64
C ASN A 253 -15.46 3.99 -13.33
N LYS A 254 -14.94 2.78 -13.12
CA LYS A 254 -14.07 2.45 -11.98
C LYS A 254 -12.78 3.26 -12.02
N LEU A 255 -12.15 3.41 -13.20
CA LEU A 255 -10.95 4.25 -13.37
C LEU A 255 -11.25 5.72 -13.05
N GLU A 256 -12.37 6.25 -13.50
CA GLU A 256 -12.77 7.63 -13.20
C GLU A 256 -12.99 7.82 -11.69
N ALA A 257 -13.71 6.91 -11.05
CA ALA A 257 -13.91 6.91 -9.60
C ALA A 257 -12.58 6.85 -8.82
N PHE A 258 -11.66 6.00 -9.26
CA PHE A 258 -10.32 5.88 -8.67
C PHE A 258 -9.50 7.17 -8.81
N ILE A 259 -9.54 7.82 -9.99
CA ILE A 259 -8.88 9.10 -10.23
C ILE A 259 -9.48 10.21 -9.35
N ILE A 260 -10.80 10.27 -9.25
CA ILE A 260 -11.48 11.23 -8.37
C ILE A 260 -11.06 11.00 -6.91
N SER A 261 -11.06 9.75 -6.45
CA SER A 261 -10.59 9.39 -5.11
C SER A 261 -9.14 9.83 -4.88
N TYR A 262 -8.24 9.58 -5.84
CA TYR A 262 -6.84 10.01 -5.75
C TYR A 262 -6.71 11.53 -5.56
N TYR A 263 -7.42 12.34 -6.35
CA TYR A 263 -7.36 13.78 -6.19
C TYR A 263 -8.12 14.30 -4.97
N SER A 264 -9.16 13.61 -4.51
CA SER A 264 -9.82 13.95 -3.23
C SER A 264 -8.89 13.74 -2.03
N ILE A 265 -8.07 12.69 -2.04
CA ILE A 265 -7.02 12.48 -1.04
C ILE A 265 -6.02 13.64 -1.05
N LYS A 266 -5.51 13.99 -2.24
CA LYS A 266 -4.56 15.12 -2.39
C LYS A 266 -5.16 16.44 -1.90
N LEU A 267 -6.41 16.71 -2.26
CA LEU A 267 -7.10 17.93 -1.86
C LEU A 267 -7.28 17.98 -0.33
N PHE A 268 -7.71 16.87 0.27
CA PHE A 268 -7.85 16.76 1.72
C PHE A 268 -6.54 17.08 2.44
N PHE A 269 -5.42 16.47 2.06
CA PHE A 269 -4.15 16.72 2.74
C PHE A 269 -3.57 18.09 2.43
N LYS A 270 -3.80 18.63 1.23
CA LYS A 270 -3.49 20.01 0.88
C LYS A 270 -4.19 21.01 1.84
N ASP A 271 -5.48 20.79 2.07
CA ASP A 271 -6.29 21.68 2.90
C ASP A 271 -5.97 21.47 4.40
N LYS A 272 -5.86 20.22 4.86
CA LYS A 272 -5.48 19.87 6.24
C LYS A 272 -4.18 20.55 6.67
N TYR A 273 -3.19 20.59 5.79
CA TYR A 273 -1.86 21.12 6.08
C TYR A 273 -1.57 22.50 5.45
N ASN A 274 -2.61 23.19 4.99
CA ASN A 274 -2.54 24.55 4.44
C ASN A 274 -1.46 24.76 3.36
N VAL A 275 -1.30 23.77 2.45
CA VAL A 275 -0.32 23.88 1.35
C VAL A 275 -0.77 24.94 0.36
N GLN A 276 -0.05 26.07 0.30
CA GLN A 276 -0.36 27.20 -0.54
C GLN A 276 0.00 26.96 -2.01
N ASN A 277 -0.62 27.73 -2.91
CA ASN A 277 -0.27 27.83 -4.34
C ASN A 277 -0.31 26.52 -5.17
N ASN A 278 -1.13 25.55 -4.79
CA ASN A 278 -1.25 24.30 -5.56
C ASN A 278 -2.57 24.20 -6.34
N ASN A 279 -2.79 25.17 -7.24
CA ASN A 279 -3.98 25.21 -8.12
C ASN A 279 -4.10 23.97 -9.02
N SER A 280 -3.00 23.27 -9.28
CA SER A 280 -3.04 22.04 -10.12
C SER A 280 -3.86 20.92 -9.50
N ILE A 281 -3.79 20.73 -8.17
CA ILE A 281 -4.57 19.71 -7.46
C ILE A 281 -6.07 20.06 -7.53
N ASN A 282 -6.42 21.32 -7.24
CA ASN A 282 -7.79 21.80 -7.33
C ASN A 282 -8.33 21.64 -8.76
N PHE A 283 -7.52 22.03 -9.75
CA PHE A 283 -7.90 21.92 -11.16
C PHE A 283 -8.15 20.46 -11.56
N ASP A 284 -7.21 19.55 -11.26
CA ASP A 284 -7.38 18.14 -11.63
C ASP A 284 -8.56 17.50 -10.91
N TYR A 285 -8.82 17.83 -9.64
CA TYR A 285 -9.99 17.33 -8.92
C TYR A 285 -11.29 17.74 -9.62
N HIS A 286 -11.48 19.04 -9.91
CA HIS A 286 -12.69 19.52 -10.57
C HIS A 286 -12.78 19.06 -12.04
N PHE A 287 -11.65 18.93 -12.72
CA PHE A 287 -11.60 18.44 -14.09
C PHE A 287 -12.11 16.99 -14.19
N TYR A 288 -11.65 16.10 -13.33
CA TYR A 288 -12.05 14.69 -13.34
C TYR A 288 -13.43 14.45 -12.69
N SER A 289 -13.85 15.26 -11.72
CA SER A 289 -15.22 15.24 -11.15
C SER A 289 -16.26 15.91 -12.06
N LYS A 290 -15.89 16.29 -13.27
CA LYS A 290 -16.78 16.89 -14.27
C LYS A 290 -17.37 18.23 -13.86
N ASN A 291 -16.73 18.94 -12.95
CA ASN A 291 -17.14 20.28 -12.54
C ASN A 291 -16.44 21.37 -13.36
N ARG A 292 -16.93 21.56 -14.59
CA ARG A 292 -16.35 22.50 -15.56
C ARG A 292 -16.36 23.95 -15.07
N GLU A 293 -17.40 24.34 -14.35
CA GLU A 293 -17.54 25.71 -13.85
C GLU A 293 -16.44 26.08 -12.88
N GLU A 294 -16.11 25.18 -11.95
CA GLU A 294 -14.99 25.38 -11.02
C GLU A 294 -13.64 25.37 -11.75
N CYS A 295 -13.44 24.51 -12.77
CA CYS A 295 -12.22 24.55 -13.56
C CYS A 295 -11.96 25.91 -14.22
N VAL A 296 -13.01 26.60 -14.67
CA VAL A 296 -12.87 27.90 -15.33
C VAL A 296 -12.46 28.99 -14.35
N LYS A 297 -12.84 28.87 -13.07
CA LYS A 297 -12.52 29.85 -12.01
C LYS A 297 -11.07 29.74 -11.52
N ILE A 298 -10.43 28.58 -11.71
CA ILE A 298 -9.08 28.34 -11.18
C ILE A 298 -8.06 29.04 -12.06
N ASP A 299 -7.25 29.89 -11.43
CA ASP A 299 -6.11 30.55 -12.07
C ASP A 299 -5.00 29.51 -12.37
N CYS A 300 -4.77 29.28 -13.66
CA CYS A 300 -3.74 28.38 -14.19
C CYS A 300 -2.56 29.09 -14.84
N THR A 301 -2.44 30.42 -14.68
CA THR A 301 -1.39 31.24 -15.35
C THR A 301 0.02 30.82 -14.94
N ASN A 302 0.21 30.49 -13.67
CA ASN A 302 1.49 30.04 -13.09
C ASN A 302 1.71 28.54 -13.16
N LEU A 303 0.79 27.79 -13.78
CA LEU A 303 0.93 26.35 -13.95
C LEU A 303 1.60 25.99 -15.29
N SER A 304 2.01 24.71 -15.39
CA SER A 304 2.63 24.21 -16.63
C SER A 304 1.71 24.37 -17.84
N LEU A 305 2.30 24.39 -19.04
CA LEU A 305 1.57 24.53 -20.31
C LEU A 305 0.37 23.56 -20.43
N LYS A 306 0.51 22.35 -19.92
CA LYS A 306 -0.57 21.34 -19.88
C LYS A 306 -1.84 21.86 -19.19
N TYR A 307 -1.70 22.52 -18.04
CA TYR A 307 -2.86 23.06 -17.29
C TYR A 307 -3.44 24.29 -17.97
N ARG A 308 -2.59 25.15 -18.52
CA ARG A 308 -3.02 26.33 -19.29
C ARG A 308 -3.87 25.92 -20.50
N ILE A 309 -3.45 24.90 -21.26
CA ILE A 309 -4.22 24.37 -22.39
C ILE A 309 -5.55 23.78 -21.92
N LYS A 310 -5.54 22.94 -20.86
CA LYS A 310 -6.76 22.36 -20.30
C LYS A 310 -7.74 23.43 -19.81
N SER A 311 -7.25 24.50 -19.17
CA SER A 311 -8.09 25.62 -18.72
C SER A 311 -8.76 26.33 -19.88
N ILE A 312 -8.07 26.53 -21.00
CA ILE A 312 -8.65 27.07 -22.23
C ILE A 312 -9.75 26.14 -22.74
N CYS A 313 -9.50 24.82 -22.77
CA CYS A 313 -10.51 23.83 -23.18
C CYS A 313 -11.76 23.90 -22.28
N CYS A 314 -11.61 24.16 -21.00
CA CYS A 314 -12.74 24.27 -20.07
C CYS A 314 -13.68 25.45 -20.40
N LYS A 315 -13.23 26.48 -21.11
CA LYS A 315 -14.07 27.62 -21.55
C LYS A 315 -15.13 27.21 -22.58
N SER A 316 -14.91 26.12 -23.30
CA SER A 316 -15.86 25.55 -24.27
C SER A 316 -16.35 24.19 -23.82
N ALA A 317 -17.66 23.97 -23.78
CA ALA A 317 -18.23 22.69 -23.38
C ALA A 317 -17.82 21.54 -24.32
N ILE A 318 -17.65 21.81 -25.61
CA ILE A 318 -17.24 20.81 -26.61
C ILE A 318 -15.76 20.45 -26.41
N LEU A 319 -14.88 21.45 -26.34
CA LEU A 319 -13.44 21.24 -26.14
C LEU A 319 -13.15 20.57 -24.82
N TRP A 320 -13.89 20.94 -23.75
CA TRP A 320 -13.75 20.32 -22.46
C TRP A 320 -14.12 18.83 -22.47
N ARG A 321 -15.23 18.43 -23.10
CA ARG A 321 -15.63 17.02 -23.25
C ARG A 321 -14.56 16.21 -23.98
N PHE A 322 -13.99 16.77 -25.05
CA PHE A 322 -12.91 16.14 -25.80
C PHE A 322 -11.64 16.00 -24.95
N ALA A 323 -11.21 17.07 -24.26
CA ALA A 323 -10.04 17.05 -23.40
C ALA A 323 -10.19 16.07 -22.23
N HIS A 324 -11.38 15.99 -21.63
CA HIS A 324 -11.71 15.04 -20.58
C HIS A 324 -11.63 13.60 -21.09
N TRP A 325 -12.31 13.28 -22.19
CA TRP A 325 -12.27 11.97 -22.83
C TRP A 325 -10.83 11.56 -23.18
N PHE A 326 -10.07 12.43 -23.82
CA PHE A 326 -8.68 12.17 -24.21
C PHE A 326 -7.77 11.94 -23.00
N SER A 327 -7.99 12.66 -21.90
CA SER A 327 -7.22 12.48 -20.66
C SER A 327 -7.49 11.13 -20.00
N LEU A 328 -8.73 10.64 -20.03
CA LEU A 328 -9.08 9.30 -19.57
C LEU A 328 -8.51 8.22 -20.50
N PHE A 329 -8.69 8.37 -21.83
CA PHE A 329 -8.17 7.45 -22.83
C PHE A 329 -6.64 7.27 -22.70
N LYS A 330 -5.88 8.35 -22.52
CA LYS A 330 -4.43 8.30 -22.29
C LYS A 330 -4.05 7.48 -21.04
N ARG A 331 -4.89 7.46 -20.02
CA ARG A 331 -4.64 6.69 -18.78
C ARG A 331 -4.96 5.21 -18.96
N THR A 332 -6.01 4.87 -19.71
CA THR A 332 -6.32 3.46 -20.04
C THR A 332 -5.27 2.82 -20.95
N MET A 333 -4.63 3.61 -21.81
CA MET A 333 -3.57 3.13 -22.72
C MET A 333 -2.17 3.14 -22.10
N ARG A 334 -1.97 3.78 -20.97
CA ARG A 334 -0.69 3.65 -20.23
C ARG A 334 -0.66 2.27 -19.60
N LYS A 335 0.12 1.37 -20.21
CA LYS A 335 0.60 0.20 -19.49
C LYS A 335 1.22 0.69 -18.18
N PRO A 336 1.00 0.04 -17.03
CA PRO A 336 1.67 0.41 -15.80
C PRO A 336 3.19 0.34 -16.05
N TYR A 337 3.83 1.48 -15.91
CA TYR A 337 5.28 1.61 -16.07
C TYR A 337 6.01 0.97 -14.90
#